data_5d5cccc56c17e89c439db72a05a2cd8b
#
_entry.id   5d5cccc56c17e89c439db72a05a2cd8b
#
_cell.length_a   1.000
_cell.length_b   1.000
_cell.length_c   1.000
_cell.angle_alpha   90.00
_cell.angle_beta   90.00
_cell.angle_gamma   90.00
#
_symmetry.space_group_name_H-M   'P 1'
#
loop_
_entity.id
_entity.type
_entity.pdbx_description
1 polymer ?
#
loop_
_entity_poly.entity_id
_entity_poly.type
_entity_poly.pdbx_seq_one_letter_code
_entity_poly.pdbx_strand_id
1 'polypeptide(L)'
;DQCNHRIMEWKRDATSGQVLTGGNGEGSGTHQLSYPLDVIVDKETDSLIICDRSNRRVVRWPRRNGTSGETIISNINCVGLTMDENGSLYIVDFGKDEVRRYRRGESQGTVVAGGNGSGNHLDQLNDPQYVFVDRNNSVYVSEWGNDRVMKWVEGAKQGIVVAGGQGQGNGLTQ
;
A
#
# COMPACT_ATOMS: atom_id res chain seq x y z
N ASP A 1 -10.65 -8.18 -5.43
CA ASP A 1 -12.09 -8.07 -5.73
C ASP A 1 -12.76 -7.22 -4.66
N GLN A 2 -12.53 -5.93 -4.83
CA GLN A 2 -12.83 -4.88 -3.85
C GLN A 2 -14.31 -4.84 -3.43
N CYS A 3 -15.22 -4.85 -4.41
CA CYS A 3 -16.66 -4.74 -4.15
C CYS A 3 -17.27 -6.01 -3.54
N ASN A 4 -16.59 -7.13 -3.62
CA ASN A 4 -16.99 -8.39 -2.97
C ASN A 4 -16.18 -8.66 -1.69
N HIS A 5 -15.45 -7.67 -1.20
CA HIS A 5 -14.71 -7.71 0.08
C HIS A 5 -13.84 -8.97 0.24
N ARG A 6 -13.10 -9.34 -0.83
CA ARG A 6 -12.32 -10.58 -0.88
C ARG A 6 -11.05 -10.45 -1.70
N ILE A 7 -10.09 -11.34 -1.42
CA ILE A 7 -8.90 -11.56 -2.24
C ILE A 7 -9.10 -12.86 -3.02
N MET A 8 -8.84 -12.79 -4.33
CA MET A 8 -8.95 -13.91 -5.24
C MET A 8 -7.56 -14.33 -5.74
N GLU A 9 -7.35 -15.61 -5.92
CA GLU A 9 -6.19 -16.17 -6.61
C GLU A 9 -6.61 -16.82 -7.91
N TRP A 10 -5.89 -16.52 -8.99
CA TRP A 10 -5.91 -17.26 -10.24
C TRP A 10 -4.60 -17.98 -10.42
N LYS A 11 -4.62 -19.29 -10.54
CA LYS A 11 -3.44 -20.06 -10.94
C LYS A 11 -3.20 -19.84 -12.44
N ARG A 12 -1.95 -20.02 -12.85
CA ARG A 12 -1.61 -19.97 -14.28
C ARG A 12 -2.51 -20.89 -15.08
N ASP A 13 -3.04 -20.40 -16.20
CA ASP A 13 -3.94 -21.13 -17.12
C ASP A 13 -5.30 -21.54 -16.50
N ALA A 14 -5.65 -21.06 -15.31
CA ALA A 14 -6.95 -21.35 -14.69
C ALA A 14 -8.06 -20.52 -15.34
N THR A 15 -9.20 -21.16 -15.62
CA THR A 15 -10.42 -20.53 -16.14
C THR A 15 -11.29 -19.93 -15.05
N SER A 16 -11.02 -20.23 -13.79
CA SER A 16 -11.73 -19.70 -12.62
C SER A 16 -10.76 -19.39 -11.48
N GLY A 17 -11.06 -18.34 -10.73
CA GLY A 17 -10.34 -17.99 -9.50
C GLY A 17 -10.93 -18.67 -8.28
N GLN A 18 -10.11 -18.77 -7.24
CA GLN A 18 -10.56 -19.22 -5.91
C GLN A 18 -10.45 -18.07 -4.91
N VAL A 19 -11.37 -18.02 -3.95
CA VAL A 19 -11.29 -17.07 -2.82
C VAL A 19 -10.17 -17.51 -1.90
N LEU A 20 -9.19 -16.65 -1.65
CA LEU A 20 -8.13 -16.90 -0.67
C LEU A 20 -8.52 -16.42 0.72
N THR A 21 -9.16 -15.25 0.79
CA THR A 21 -9.53 -14.62 2.06
C THR A 21 -10.67 -13.63 1.88
N GLY A 22 -11.42 -13.34 2.93
CA GLY A 22 -12.63 -12.54 2.89
C GLY A 22 -13.81 -13.27 2.25
N GLY A 23 -14.74 -12.52 1.65
CA GLY A 23 -15.93 -13.10 1.01
C GLY A 23 -17.01 -13.58 1.98
N ASN A 24 -16.86 -13.29 3.28
CA ASN A 24 -17.85 -13.59 4.33
C ASN A 24 -18.73 -12.37 4.64
N GLY A 25 -19.02 -11.58 3.63
CA GLY A 25 -19.68 -10.27 3.76
C GLY A 25 -18.70 -9.18 4.17
N GLU A 26 -19.14 -7.93 4.00
CA GLU A 26 -18.41 -6.75 4.47
C GLU A 26 -18.38 -6.74 6.01
N GLY A 27 -17.22 -6.40 6.59
CA GLY A 27 -17.10 -6.27 8.03
C GLY A 27 -15.66 -6.14 8.53
N SER A 28 -15.53 -5.97 9.85
CA SER A 28 -14.26 -5.78 10.55
C SER A 28 -13.80 -7.01 11.35
N GLY A 29 -14.56 -8.10 11.31
CA GLY A 29 -14.21 -9.35 11.97
C GLY A 29 -12.88 -9.94 11.44
N THR A 30 -12.31 -10.88 12.17
CA THR A 30 -11.06 -11.53 11.81
C THR A 30 -11.13 -12.34 10.50
N HIS A 31 -12.34 -12.73 10.09
CA HIS A 31 -12.65 -13.48 8.87
C HIS A 31 -13.26 -12.60 7.77
N GLN A 32 -13.32 -11.28 7.97
CA GLN A 32 -13.94 -10.32 7.07
C GLN A 32 -12.94 -9.25 6.59
N LEU A 33 -13.23 -8.67 5.44
CA LEU A 33 -12.56 -7.49 4.88
C LEU A 33 -13.63 -6.46 4.49
N SER A 34 -13.21 -5.20 4.33
CA SER A 34 -14.06 -4.14 3.80
C SER A 34 -13.27 -3.29 2.82
N TYR A 35 -13.64 -3.35 1.54
CA TYR A 35 -12.99 -2.65 0.44
C TYR A 35 -11.46 -2.85 0.41
N PRO A 36 -10.94 -4.08 0.29
CA PRO A 36 -9.50 -4.30 0.17
C PRO A 36 -8.98 -3.70 -1.14
N LEU A 37 -7.96 -2.83 -1.05
CA LEU A 37 -7.41 -2.13 -2.21
C LEU A 37 -6.15 -2.78 -2.76
N ASP A 38 -5.24 -3.17 -1.89
CA ASP A 38 -3.95 -3.70 -2.30
C ASP A 38 -3.58 -4.92 -1.48
N VAL A 39 -2.77 -5.80 -2.07
CA VAL A 39 -2.30 -7.03 -1.44
C VAL A 39 -0.92 -7.39 -1.94
N ILE A 40 -0.03 -7.73 -1.02
CA ILE A 40 1.30 -8.27 -1.32
C ILE A 40 1.49 -9.62 -0.61
N VAL A 41 2.47 -10.38 -1.10
CA VAL A 41 2.85 -11.67 -0.50
C VAL A 41 4.10 -11.49 0.33
N ASP A 42 4.02 -11.72 1.62
CA ASP A 42 5.17 -11.91 2.48
C ASP A 42 5.65 -13.37 2.34
N LYS A 43 6.72 -13.56 1.58
CA LYS A 43 7.26 -14.89 1.27
C LYS A 43 7.90 -15.56 2.48
N GLU A 44 8.43 -14.78 3.43
CA GLU A 44 9.11 -15.29 4.62
C GLU A 44 8.12 -15.94 5.59
N THR A 45 6.94 -15.32 5.75
CA THR A 45 5.88 -15.82 6.64
C THR A 45 4.79 -16.60 5.92
N ASP A 46 4.89 -16.78 4.58
CA ASP A 46 3.85 -17.34 3.70
C ASP A 46 2.47 -16.73 3.99
N SER A 47 2.43 -15.39 4.04
CA SER A 47 1.23 -14.62 4.38
C SER A 47 0.88 -13.61 3.31
N LEU A 48 -0.39 -13.25 3.23
CA LEU A 48 -0.87 -12.07 2.52
C LEU A 48 -0.86 -10.87 3.48
N ILE A 49 -0.35 -9.75 3.01
CA ILE A 49 -0.49 -8.46 3.69
C ILE A 49 -1.51 -7.65 2.88
N ILE A 50 -2.60 -7.28 3.51
CA ILE A 50 -3.79 -6.74 2.82
C ILE A 50 -4.11 -5.35 3.36
N CYS A 51 -4.27 -4.41 2.43
CA CYS A 51 -4.80 -3.08 2.70
C CYS A 51 -6.33 -3.16 2.82
N ASP A 52 -6.85 -3.25 4.04
CA ASP A 52 -8.27 -3.33 4.36
C ASP A 52 -8.82 -1.92 4.65
N ARG A 53 -9.02 -1.16 3.54
CA ARG A 53 -9.16 0.29 3.54
C ARG A 53 -10.30 0.80 4.40
N SER A 54 -11.53 0.31 4.20
CA SER A 54 -12.69 0.84 4.91
C SER A 54 -12.65 0.53 6.41
N ASN A 55 -11.92 -0.51 6.80
CA ASN A 55 -11.64 -0.81 8.21
C ASN A 55 -10.43 -0.03 8.75
N ARG A 56 -9.77 0.80 7.93
CA ARG A 56 -8.61 1.60 8.29
C ARG A 56 -7.50 0.77 8.96
N ARG A 57 -7.20 -0.41 8.37
CA ARG A 57 -6.21 -1.34 8.91
C ARG A 57 -5.43 -2.05 7.81
N VAL A 58 -4.27 -2.58 8.18
CA VAL A 58 -3.53 -3.58 7.41
C VAL A 58 -3.62 -4.91 8.12
N VAL A 59 -3.96 -5.95 7.38
CA VAL A 59 -4.21 -7.30 7.90
C VAL A 59 -3.14 -8.25 7.34
N ARG A 60 -2.55 -9.06 8.20
CA ARG A 60 -1.79 -10.25 7.82
C ARG A 60 -2.73 -11.46 7.80
N TRP A 61 -2.68 -12.22 6.71
CA TRP A 61 -3.53 -13.40 6.56
C TRP A 61 -2.69 -14.59 6.11
N PRO A 62 -2.73 -15.74 6.82
CA PRO A 62 -2.01 -16.93 6.35
C PRO A 62 -2.47 -17.31 4.94
N ARG A 63 -1.51 -17.48 4.02
CA ARG A 63 -1.80 -17.72 2.61
C ARG A 63 -2.41 -19.10 2.37
N ARG A 64 -2.05 -20.07 3.22
CA ARG A 64 -2.54 -21.45 3.12
C ARG A 64 -3.39 -21.78 4.34
N ASN A 65 -4.61 -22.28 4.08
CA ASN A 65 -5.56 -22.71 5.12
C ASN A 65 -5.90 -21.64 6.18
N GLY A 66 -5.70 -20.35 5.87
CA GLY A 66 -6.03 -19.26 6.76
C GLY A 66 -7.52 -18.99 6.77
N THR A 67 -8.16 -19.16 7.92
CA THR A 67 -9.58 -18.86 8.15
C THR A 67 -9.80 -17.48 8.73
N SER A 68 -8.74 -16.84 9.22
CA SER A 68 -8.80 -15.52 9.85
C SER A 68 -7.49 -14.74 9.64
N GLY A 69 -7.60 -13.42 9.65
CA GLY A 69 -6.48 -12.49 9.58
C GLY A 69 -6.22 -11.80 10.91
N GLU A 70 -4.98 -11.39 11.10
CA GLU A 70 -4.49 -10.59 12.21
C GLU A 70 -4.35 -9.12 11.76
N THR A 71 -4.91 -8.17 12.49
CA THR A 71 -4.64 -6.76 12.26
C THR A 71 -3.23 -6.43 12.77
N ILE A 72 -2.31 -6.12 11.84
CA ILE A 72 -0.92 -5.77 12.17
C ILE A 72 -0.69 -4.27 12.28
N ILE A 73 -1.51 -3.45 11.63
CA ILE A 73 -1.48 -1.99 11.70
C ILE A 73 -2.91 -1.48 11.70
N SER A 74 -3.25 -0.59 12.63
CA SER A 74 -4.56 0.05 12.76
C SER A 74 -4.48 1.56 12.56
N ASN A 75 -5.65 2.20 12.37
CA ASN A 75 -5.80 3.64 12.21
C ASN A 75 -4.99 4.24 11.03
N ILE A 76 -4.95 3.53 9.91
CA ILE A 76 -4.28 3.94 8.68
C ILE A 76 -5.24 3.90 7.48
N ASN A 77 -5.31 4.97 6.71
CA ASN A 77 -6.05 5.00 5.44
C ASN A 77 -5.18 4.43 4.31
N CYS A 78 -4.96 3.12 4.38
CA CYS A 78 -4.11 2.41 3.43
C CYS A 78 -4.74 2.40 2.04
N VAL A 79 -3.93 2.71 1.00
CA VAL A 79 -4.32 2.58 -0.42
C VAL A 79 -3.30 1.78 -1.23
N GLY A 80 -2.04 1.85 -0.91
CA GLY A 80 -0.96 1.10 -1.56
C GLY A 80 0.02 0.51 -0.57
N LEU A 81 0.55 -0.67 -0.89
CA LEU A 81 1.50 -1.44 -0.07
C LEU A 81 2.70 -1.86 -0.91
N THR A 82 3.87 -1.87 -0.31
CA THR A 82 5.03 -2.60 -0.82
C THR A 82 5.90 -3.09 0.33
N MET A 83 6.88 -3.94 0.03
CA MET A 83 7.81 -4.49 1.02
C MET A 83 9.22 -4.48 0.45
N ASP A 84 10.21 -4.09 1.25
CA ASP A 84 11.62 -4.21 0.89
C ASP A 84 12.14 -5.64 1.09
N GLU A 85 13.39 -5.88 0.67
CA GLU A 85 14.05 -7.18 0.78
C GLU A 85 14.26 -7.62 2.25
N ASN A 86 14.22 -6.69 3.21
CA ASN A 86 14.33 -6.94 4.65
C ASN A 86 12.98 -7.19 5.33
N GLY A 87 11.89 -7.16 4.55
CA GLY A 87 10.55 -7.38 5.05
C GLY A 87 9.93 -6.17 5.76
N SER A 88 10.48 -4.97 5.59
CA SER A 88 9.83 -3.74 6.06
C SER A 88 8.67 -3.39 5.13
N LEU A 89 7.51 -3.07 5.68
CA LEU A 89 6.34 -2.62 4.95
C LEU A 89 6.41 -1.12 4.70
N TYR A 90 6.09 -0.72 3.48
CA TYR A 90 5.88 0.68 3.10
C TYR A 90 4.42 0.85 2.71
N ILE A 91 3.74 1.79 3.35
CA ILE A 91 2.30 1.94 3.23
C ILE A 91 1.96 3.40 2.92
N VAL A 92 1.15 3.60 1.90
CA VAL A 92 0.55 4.90 1.61
C VAL A 92 -0.58 5.13 2.59
N ASP A 93 -0.46 6.13 3.47
CA ASP A 93 -1.56 6.67 4.28
C ASP A 93 -2.18 7.85 3.53
N PHE A 94 -3.20 7.54 2.73
CA PHE A 94 -3.93 8.52 1.93
C PHE A 94 -4.52 9.66 2.77
N GLY A 95 -4.94 9.38 3.99
CA GLY A 95 -5.57 10.40 4.85
C GLY A 95 -4.59 11.43 5.43
N LYS A 96 -3.29 11.18 5.28
CA LYS A 96 -2.23 12.07 5.77
C LYS A 96 -1.26 12.52 4.70
N ASP A 97 -1.49 12.12 3.45
CA ASP A 97 -0.59 12.40 2.31
C ASP A 97 0.86 12.04 2.65
N GLU A 98 1.06 10.80 3.14
CA GLU A 98 2.38 10.32 3.54
C GLU A 98 2.58 8.84 3.19
N VAL A 99 3.87 8.44 3.12
CA VAL A 99 4.26 7.02 3.12
C VAL A 99 4.96 6.72 4.44
N ARG A 100 4.51 5.65 5.09
CA ARG A 100 5.11 5.14 6.32
C ARG A 100 5.82 3.82 6.10
N ARG A 101 7.02 3.69 6.66
CA ARG A 101 7.75 2.43 6.76
C ARG A 101 7.54 1.81 8.14
N TYR A 102 7.20 0.53 8.17
CA TYR A 102 7.11 -0.31 9.38
C TYR A 102 8.11 -1.44 9.25
N ARG A 103 9.17 -1.45 10.05
CA ARG A 103 10.06 -2.60 10.15
C ARG A 103 9.35 -3.78 10.81
N ARG A 104 9.89 -4.98 10.62
CA ARG A 104 9.30 -6.17 11.27
C ARG A 104 9.22 -5.97 12.79
N GLY A 105 8.01 -6.20 13.35
CA GLY A 105 7.75 -6.05 14.79
C GLY A 105 7.52 -4.61 15.27
N GLU A 106 7.65 -3.60 14.41
CA GLU A 106 7.28 -2.22 14.78
C GLU A 106 5.76 -2.02 14.70
N SER A 107 5.20 -1.45 15.76
CA SER A 107 3.78 -1.02 15.82
C SER A 107 3.58 0.43 15.38
N GLN A 108 4.65 1.23 15.39
CA GLN A 108 4.64 2.62 14.95
C GLN A 108 5.57 2.79 13.76
N GLY A 109 5.00 3.20 12.63
CA GLY A 109 5.78 3.44 11.42
C GLY A 109 6.47 4.81 11.45
N THR A 110 7.55 4.89 10.69
CA THR A 110 8.29 6.14 10.43
C THR A 110 7.86 6.72 9.10
N VAL A 111 7.56 8.02 9.03
CA VAL A 111 7.31 8.72 7.75
C VAL A 111 8.60 8.74 6.93
N VAL A 112 8.50 8.30 5.67
CA VAL A 112 9.64 8.21 4.74
C VAL A 112 9.44 9.04 3.47
N ALA A 113 8.21 9.50 3.21
CA ALA A 113 7.88 10.42 2.13
C ALA A 113 6.62 11.21 2.50
N GLY A 114 6.53 12.49 2.12
CA GLY A 114 5.40 13.36 2.46
C GLY A 114 5.28 13.65 3.93
N GLY A 115 4.04 13.79 4.43
CA GLY A 115 3.73 14.04 5.84
C GLY A 115 3.84 15.50 6.29
N ASN A 116 4.06 16.43 5.36
CA ASN A 116 4.11 17.87 5.59
C ASN A 116 2.86 18.60 5.07
N GLY A 117 1.71 17.90 5.13
CA GLY A 117 0.44 18.36 4.57
C GLY A 117 0.31 18.08 3.09
N SER A 118 -0.91 18.22 2.57
CA SER A 118 -1.21 18.05 1.15
C SER A 118 -0.66 19.21 0.33
N GLY A 119 0.01 18.93 -0.79
CA GLY A 119 0.54 19.98 -1.65
C GLY A 119 1.52 19.48 -2.71
N ASN A 120 2.12 20.45 -3.43
CA ASN A 120 3.01 20.17 -4.56
C ASN A 120 4.50 20.48 -4.29
N HIS A 121 4.85 20.89 -3.07
CA HIS A 121 6.26 21.07 -2.68
C HIS A 121 7.00 19.72 -2.69
N LEU A 122 8.34 19.75 -2.74
CA LEU A 122 9.14 18.53 -2.84
C LEU A 122 9.15 17.67 -1.56
N ASP A 123 8.68 18.20 -0.45
CA ASP A 123 8.49 17.51 0.83
C ASP A 123 7.03 17.14 1.11
N GLN A 124 6.12 17.42 0.16
CA GLN A 124 4.68 17.14 0.26
C GLN A 124 4.25 16.10 -0.75
N LEU A 125 3.13 15.46 -0.47
CA LEU A 125 2.36 14.62 -1.38
C LEU A 125 0.94 15.19 -1.51
N ASN A 126 0.25 14.82 -2.59
CA ASN A 126 -1.16 15.13 -2.80
C ASN A 126 -1.85 13.94 -3.48
N ASP A 127 -2.83 13.36 -2.80
CA ASP A 127 -3.52 12.16 -3.25
C ASP A 127 -2.56 11.02 -3.68
N PRO A 128 -1.61 10.59 -2.82
CA PRO A 128 -0.72 9.49 -3.14
C PRO A 128 -1.49 8.18 -3.28
N GLN A 129 -1.18 7.39 -4.31
CA GLN A 129 -1.92 6.16 -4.63
C GLN A 129 -1.07 4.90 -4.44
N TYR A 130 0.08 4.84 -5.10
CA TYR A 130 0.92 3.64 -5.10
C TYR A 130 2.32 3.98 -4.63
N VAL A 131 2.98 2.97 -4.05
CA VAL A 131 4.34 3.05 -3.57
C VAL A 131 5.15 1.86 -4.09
N PHE A 132 6.39 2.14 -4.45
CA PHE A 132 7.39 1.14 -4.80
C PHE A 132 8.68 1.47 -4.04
N VAL A 133 9.42 0.46 -3.61
CA VAL A 133 10.74 0.62 -3.00
C VAL A 133 11.79 -0.16 -3.80
N ASP A 134 12.90 0.51 -4.14
CA ASP A 134 14.00 -0.13 -4.83
C ASP A 134 15.01 -0.79 -3.85
N ARG A 135 16.00 -1.50 -4.41
CA ARG A 135 17.03 -2.20 -3.61
C ARG A 135 17.91 -1.26 -2.78
N ASN A 136 17.93 0.02 -3.10
CA ASN A 136 18.65 1.05 -2.34
C ASN A 136 17.75 1.74 -1.31
N ASN A 137 16.58 1.17 -1.01
CA ASN A 137 15.55 1.72 -0.13
C ASN A 137 15.03 3.10 -0.57
N SER A 138 15.18 3.46 -1.86
CA SER A 138 14.52 4.66 -2.36
C SER A 138 13.03 4.37 -2.55
N VAL A 139 12.21 5.30 -2.11
CA VAL A 139 10.74 5.22 -2.14
C VAL A 139 10.22 6.01 -3.34
N TYR A 140 9.45 5.38 -4.19
CA TYR A 140 8.77 6.00 -5.32
C TYR A 140 7.28 6.04 -5.04
N VAL A 141 6.67 7.20 -5.24
CA VAL A 141 5.25 7.43 -4.95
C VAL A 141 4.59 8.05 -6.16
N SER A 142 3.50 7.44 -6.65
CA SER A 142 2.64 8.09 -7.64
C SER A 142 1.59 8.93 -6.92
N GLU A 143 1.41 10.16 -7.40
CA GLU A 143 0.45 11.12 -6.89
C GLU A 143 -0.59 11.46 -7.95
N TRP A 144 -1.83 11.25 -7.63
CA TRP A 144 -2.92 11.61 -8.53
C TRP A 144 -3.17 13.13 -8.53
N GLY A 145 -3.10 13.77 -7.35
CA GLY A 145 -3.40 15.20 -7.22
C GLY A 145 -2.35 16.14 -7.86
N ASN A 146 -1.15 15.64 -8.17
CA ASN A 146 -0.09 16.42 -8.81
C ASN A 146 0.36 15.85 -10.17
N ASP A 147 -0.29 14.80 -10.67
CA ASP A 147 0.05 14.13 -11.95
C ASP A 147 1.54 13.85 -12.08
N ARG A 148 2.17 13.32 -11.00
CA ARG A 148 3.62 13.08 -10.97
C ARG A 148 3.98 11.80 -10.22
N VAL A 149 5.22 11.34 -10.46
CA VAL A 149 5.89 10.34 -9.64
C VAL A 149 7.08 11.00 -8.96
N MET A 150 7.14 10.84 -7.64
CA MET A 150 8.20 11.35 -6.80
C MET A 150 9.10 10.22 -6.31
N LYS A 151 10.39 10.53 -6.10
CA LYS A 151 11.38 9.62 -5.49
C LYS A 151 11.98 10.26 -4.24
N TRP A 152 11.99 9.53 -3.12
CA TRP A 152 12.76 9.85 -1.92
C TRP A 152 13.90 8.85 -1.76
N VAL A 153 15.15 9.35 -1.74
CA VAL A 153 16.31 8.54 -1.33
C VAL A 153 16.21 8.30 0.18
N GLU A 154 16.69 7.16 0.68
CA GLU A 154 16.62 6.82 2.09
C GLU A 154 17.16 7.95 2.99
N GLY A 155 16.36 8.40 3.94
CA GLY A 155 16.67 9.48 4.87
C GLY A 155 16.53 10.90 4.31
N ALA A 156 16.17 11.08 3.04
CA ALA A 156 15.94 12.39 2.45
C ALA A 156 14.69 13.06 3.06
N LYS A 157 14.78 14.36 3.28
CA LYS A 157 13.64 15.17 3.75
C LYS A 157 12.75 15.67 2.62
N GLN A 158 13.27 15.66 1.39
CA GLN A 158 12.57 16.09 0.18
C GLN A 158 12.76 15.04 -0.90
N GLY A 159 11.74 14.87 -1.72
CA GLY A 159 11.79 14.02 -2.90
C GLY A 159 12.26 14.80 -4.12
N ILE A 160 12.43 14.09 -5.22
CA ILE A 160 12.63 14.62 -6.56
C ILE A 160 11.53 14.12 -7.48
N VAL A 161 11.08 14.94 -8.41
CA VAL A 161 10.16 14.52 -9.47
C VAL A 161 10.93 13.65 -10.46
N VAL A 162 10.46 12.43 -10.70
CA VAL A 162 11.08 11.48 -11.65
C VAL A 162 10.25 11.25 -12.89
N ALA A 163 8.96 11.58 -12.85
CA ALA A 163 8.06 11.54 -14.01
C ALA A 163 6.88 12.48 -13.80
N GLY A 164 6.32 13.05 -14.87
CA GLY A 164 5.15 13.93 -14.84
C GLY A 164 5.40 15.28 -14.20
N GLY A 165 4.35 15.85 -13.58
CA GLY A 165 4.44 17.13 -12.87
C GLY A 165 4.33 18.37 -13.75
N GLN A 166 3.96 18.19 -15.02
CA GLN A 166 3.72 19.28 -15.98
C GLN A 166 2.22 19.49 -16.25
N GLY A 167 1.38 19.02 -15.31
CA GLY A 167 -0.08 19.01 -15.44
C GLY A 167 -0.58 17.77 -16.17
N GLN A 168 -1.89 17.55 -16.07
CA GLN A 168 -2.57 16.42 -16.69
C GLN A 168 -2.49 16.49 -18.22
N GLY A 169 -2.16 15.36 -18.86
CA GLY A 169 -2.12 15.26 -20.31
C GLY A 169 -1.54 13.95 -20.80
N ASN A 170 -1.36 13.83 -22.13
CA ASN A 170 -0.83 12.66 -22.83
C ASN A 170 0.49 12.94 -23.58
N GLY A 171 1.12 14.06 -23.32
CA GLY A 171 2.44 14.37 -23.85
C GLY A 171 3.54 13.56 -23.16
N LEU A 172 4.73 13.48 -23.80
CA LEU A 172 5.86 12.71 -23.27
C LEU A 172 6.42 13.24 -21.93
N THR A 173 6.06 14.44 -21.54
CA THR A 173 6.48 15.11 -20.28
C THR A 173 5.37 15.23 -19.24
N GLN A 174 4.21 14.66 -19.57
CA GLN A 174 3.00 14.72 -18.72
C GLN A 174 2.66 13.36 -18.12
#